data_2649e4bbbc6a5d195aec45483081d591
#
_entry.id   2649e4bbbc6a5d195aec45483081d591
#
_cell.length_a   1.000
_cell.length_b   1.000
_cell.length_c   1.000
_cell.angle_alpha   90.00
_cell.angle_beta   90.00
_cell.angle_gamma   90.00
#
_symmetry.space_group_name_H-M   'P 1'
#
loop_
_entity.id
_entity.type
_entity.pdbx_description
1 polymer ?
#
loop_
_entity_poly.entity_id
_entity_poly.type
_entity_poly.pdbx_seq_one_letter_code
_entity_poly.pdbx_strand_id
1 'polypeptide(L)'
;MKEKKFKQKRKAWFRGLKKFLKIRYKKSQFIYLGEKPTERSIILSNHVGTDAPLALEIYADFPIRMWGANEMNSGLKKLYKYQTEVYYHQRKGWNLHLSRLFCLLASPPTNLFYKGLNLISTYHDTRLRKTLDESFTAINENGENIVIFPEDSSDGYLDELKGFHAGFVMLAEKCLNSGIDVPVYACYFKKKERQYIFDAPVKYSELKAQFGSRNAIAQHLCMRCNIIGKMEFDKPKKA
;
A
#
# COMPACT_ATOMS: atom_id res chain seq x y z
N MET A 1 24.34 -5.50 20.29
CA MET A 1 24.24 -5.46 18.81
C MET A 1 23.53 -4.17 18.41
N LYS A 2 24.16 -3.27 17.64
CA LYS A 2 23.46 -2.07 17.14
C LYS A 2 22.45 -2.53 16.08
N GLU A 3 21.16 -2.30 16.34
CA GLU A 3 20.10 -2.52 15.33
C GLU A 3 20.48 -1.82 14.03
N LYS A 4 20.61 -2.57 12.94
CA LYS A 4 20.75 -2.02 11.60
C LYS A 4 19.45 -1.28 11.27
N LYS A 5 19.41 0.04 11.48
CA LYS A 5 18.29 0.86 11.02
C LYS A 5 18.24 0.82 9.50
N PHE A 6 17.36 0.01 8.95
CA PHE A 6 17.07 0.02 7.52
C PHE A 6 16.47 1.38 7.14
N LYS A 7 17.18 2.13 6.31
CA LYS A 7 16.67 3.39 5.77
C LYS A 7 15.97 3.12 4.46
N GLN A 8 14.75 3.62 4.33
CA GLN A 8 14.01 3.59 3.07
C GLN A 8 14.86 4.17 1.94
N LYS A 9 15.16 3.36 0.92
CA LYS A 9 15.97 3.77 -0.24
C LYS A 9 15.12 4.66 -1.16
N ARG A 10 15.16 5.99 -0.96
CA ARG A 10 14.53 6.98 -1.84
C ARG A 10 15.57 7.93 -2.40
N LYS A 11 15.36 8.39 -3.65
CA LYS A 11 16.21 9.40 -4.30
C LYS A 11 16.27 10.69 -3.47
N ALA A 12 17.38 11.40 -3.51
CA ALA A 12 17.60 12.61 -2.70
C ALA A 12 16.51 13.68 -2.90
N TRP A 13 16.14 13.95 -4.15
CA TRP A 13 15.08 14.91 -4.48
C TRP A 13 13.72 14.51 -3.88
N PHE A 14 13.38 13.20 -3.87
CA PHE A 14 12.13 12.74 -3.30
C PHE A 14 12.12 12.83 -1.77
N ARG A 15 13.27 12.65 -1.13
CA ARG A 15 13.41 12.90 0.32
C ARG A 15 13.17 14.37 0.66
N GLY A 16 13.61 15.30 -0.20
CA GLY A 16 13.28 16.74 -0.08
C GLY A 16 11.78 16.99 -0.22
N LEU A 17 11.14 16.39 -1.26
CA LEU A 17 9.70 16.47 -1.45
C LEU A 17 8.92 15.92 -0.25
N LYS A 18 9.34 14.78 0.34
CA LYS A 18 8.73 14.23 1.57
C LYS A 18 8.77 15.20 2.74
N LYS A 19 9.87 15.95 2.91
CA LYS A 19 9.95 16.98 3.97
C LYS A 19 8.91 18.09 3.75
N PHE A 20 8.74 18.55 2.51
CA PHE A 20 7.71 19.52 2.15
C PHE A 20 6.29 18.96 2.39
N LEU A 21 6.03 17.71 1.97
CA LEU A 21 4.74 17.08 2.19
C LEU A 21 4.41 16.91 3.70
N LYS A 22 5.41 16.69 4.55
CA LYS A 22 5.22 16.63 6.02
C LYS A 22 4.68 17.94 6.61
N ILE A 23 5.02 19.09 6.00
CA ILE A 23 4.49 20.39 6.44
C ILE A 23 3.02 20.51 6.04
N ARG A 24 2.66 20.02 4.84
CA ARG A 24 1.31 20.16 4.27
C ARG A 24 0.32 19.13 4.79
N TYR A 25 0.77 17.90 5.03
CA TYR A 25 -0.08 16.81 5.49
C TYR A 25 0.00 16.63 7.00
N LYS A 26 -1.16 16.64 7.67
CA LYS A 26 -1.25 16.39 9.12
C LYS A 26 -0.62 15.05 9.46
N LYS A 27 0.12 15.01 10.56
CA LYS A 27 0.75 13.80 11.07
C LYS A 27 -0.31 12.72 11.32
N SER A 28 0.00 11.50 10.92
CA SER A 28 -0.81 10.33 11.24
C SER A 28 -0.20 9.63 12.46
N GLN A 29 -1.07 9.18 13.36
CA GLN A 29 -0.70 8.34 14.49
C GLN A 29 -0.62 6.89 14.03
N PHE A 30 0.47 6.20 14.35
CA PHE A 30 0.64 4.77 14.09
C PHE A 30 0.41 4.01 15.39
N ILE A 31 -0.53 3.07 15.37
CA ILE A 31 -0.95 2.27 16.51
C ILE A 31 -0.66 0.81 16.17
N TYR A 32 0.08 0.14 17.03
CA TYR A 32 0.47 -1.27 16.84
C TYR A 32 -0.19 -2.10 17.94
N LEU A 33 -1.03 -3.08 17.54
CA LEU A 33 -1.67 -4.02 18.48
C LEU A 33 -0.76 -5.22 18.83
N GLY A 34 0.34 -5.35 18.12
CA GLY A 34 1.38 -6.33 18.34
C GLY A 34 2.74 -5.74 17.98
N GLU A 35 3.63 -6.59 17.48
CA GLU A 35 4.95 -6.16 17.05
C GLU A 35 4.88 -5.20 15.85
N LYS A 36 5.70 -4.15 15.91
CA LYS A 36 5.85 -3.20 14.82
C LYS A 36 6.56 -3.85 13.63
N PRO A 37 6.15 -3.58 12.38
CA PRO A 37 6.89 -4.01 11.20
C PRO A 37 8.34 -3.48 11.25
N THR A 38 9.30 -4.36 11.08
CA THR A 38 10.72 -3.99 10.96
C THR A 38 11.20 -4.17 9.54
N GLU A 39 11.20 -5.41 9.06
CA GLU A 39 11.63 -5.79 7.71
C GLU A 39 10.92 -7.06 7.24
N ARG A 40 10.93 -7.31 5.92
CA ARG A 40 10.48 -8.57 5.30
C ARG A 40 9.07 -8.98 5.67
N SER A 41 8.12 -8.06 5.59
CA SER A 41 6.70 -8.37 5.85
C SER A 41 5.80 -8.03 4.66
N ILE A 42 4.57 -8.52 4.71
CA ILE A 42 3.49 -8.10 3.83
C ILE A 42 2.50 -7.30 4.68
N ILE A 43 2.19 -6.08 4.25
CA ILE A 43 1.29 -5.15 4.94
C ILE A 43 0.08 -4.93 4.04
N LEU A 44 -1.10 -5.34 4.51
CA LEU A 44 -2.36 -5.20 3.80
C LEU A 44 -3.17 -4.08 4.44
N SER A 45 -3.70 -3.16 3.64
CA SER A 45 -4.45 -2.02 4.17
C SER A 45 -5.60 -1.61 3.25
N ASN A 46 -6.61 -0.92 3.81
CA ASN A 46 -7.60 -0.20 3.04
C ASN A 46 -6.96 0.99 2.31
N HIS A 47 -7.47 1.33 1.12
CA HIS A 47 -6.83 2.33 0.25
C HIS A 47 -7.21 3.78 0.61
N VAL A 48 -8.46 4.07 0.90
CA VAL A 48 -9.02 5.40 1.20
C VAL A 48 -8.49 6.50 0.25
N GLY A 49 -8.54 6.23 -1.05
CA GLY A 49 -7.98 7.11 -2.08
C GLY A 49 -6.46 7.24 -1.97
N THR A 50 -5.96 8.47 -1.86
CA THR A 50 -4.52 8.73 -1.74
C THR A 50 -4.05 8.85 -0.28
N ASP A 51 -4.96 8.89 0.69
CA ASP A 51 -4.63 9.25 2.08
C ASP A 51 -3.83 8.15 2.78
N ALA A 52 -4.26 6.87 2.67
CA ALA A 52 -3.57 5.76 3.32
C ALA A 52 -2.15 5.52 2.74
N PRO A 53 -1.96 5.45 1.40
CA PRO A 53 -0.62 5.34 0.81
C PRO A 53 0.31 6.50 1.19
N LEU A 54 -0.21 7.75 1.19
CA LEU A 54 0.57 8.92 1.57
C LEU A 54 0.94 8.91 3.06
N ALA A 55 0.03 8.52 3.93
CA ALA A 55 0.32 8.42 5.37
C ALA A 55 1.48 7.46 5.63
N LEU A 56 1.48 6.28 4.99
CA LEU A 56 2.59 5.32 5.07
C LEU A 56 3.88 5.90 4.48
N GLU A 57 3.85 6.41 3.24
CA GLU A 57 5.07 6.91 2.62
C GLU A 57 5.70 8.04 3.43
N ILE A 58 4.91 8.96 3.97
CA ILE A 58 5.41 10.14 4.67
C ILE A 58 5.89 9.80 6.09
N TYR A 59 5.16 8.95 6.83
CA TYR A 59 5.33 8.80 8.27
C TYR A 59 5.82 7.43 8.74
N ALA A 60 5.77 6.37 7.91
CA ALA A 60 6.37 5.09 8.29
C ALA A 60 7.88 5.25 8.51
N ASP A 61 8.38 4.69 9.62
CA ASP A 61 9.78 4.73 10.02
C ASP A 61 10.52 3.40 9.78
N PHE A 62 9.87 2.50 9.03
CA PHE A 62 10.41 1.24 8.51
C PHE A 62 10.43 1.25 6.97
N PRO A 63 11.28 0.42 6.33
CA PRO A 63 11.38 0.38 4.88
C PRO A 63 10.12 -0.20 4.26
N ILE A 64 9.52 0.50 3.30
CA ILE A 64 8.33 0.05 2.58
C ILE A 64 8.51 0.17 1.09
N ARG A 65 7.85 -0.73 0.36
CA ARG A 65 7.66 -0.64 -1.08
C ARG A 65 6.23 -1.03 -1.42
N MET A 66 5.52 -0.19 -2.16
CA MET A 66 4.09 -0.36 -2.39
C MET A 66 3.81 -0.99 -3.76
N TRP A 67 2.79 -1.81 -3.84
CA TRP A 67 2.18 -2.17 -5.10
C TRP A 67 1.40 -0.98 -5.66
N GLY A 68 1.47 -0.79 -6.97
CA GLY A 68 0.71 0.25 -7.66
C GLY A 68 0.36 -0.18 -9.08
N ALA A 69 -0.73 0.36 -9.61
CA ALA A 69 -1.14 0.07 -10.97
C ALA A 69 0.00 0.36 -11.97
N ASN A 70 0.19 -0.53 -12.95
CA ASN A 70 1.27 -0.40 -13.94
C ASN A 70 1.25 0.96 -14.66
N GLU A 71 0.07 1.53 -14.86
CA GLU A 71 -0.11 2.84 -15.50
C GLU A 71 0.61 3.98 -14.75
N MET A 72 0.72 3.87 -13.42
CA MET A 72 1.43 4.84 -12.57
C MET A 72 2.94 4.84 -12.83
N ASN A 73 3.51 3.69 -13.20
CA ASN A 73 4.94 3.51 -13.47
C ASN A 73 5.31 3.57 -14.96
N SER A 74 4.34 3.54 -15.85
CA SER A 74 4.57 3.38 -17.30
C SER A 74 4.92 4.67 -18.03
N GLY A 75 5.23 5.75 -17.30
CA GLY A 75 5.64 7.03 -17.84
C GLY A 75 4.48 8.00 -18.12
N LEU A 76 4.84 9.26 -18.41
CA LEU A 76 3.89 10.36 -18.47
C LEU A 76 2.72 10.14 -19.44
N LYS A 77 2.98 9.62 -20.64
CA LYS A 77 1.95 9.42 -21.68
C LYS A 77 0.86 8.43 -21.23
N LYS A 78 1.26 7.28 -20.67
CA LYS A 78 0.31 6.27 -20.18
C LYS A 78 -0.41 6.75 -18.92
N LEU A 79 0.30 7.41 -18.00
CA LEU A 79 -0.30 8.01 -16.83
C LEU A 79 -1.35 9.07 -17.20
N TYR A 80 -1.03 9.98 -18.12
CA TYR A 80 -1.96 10.99 -18.61
C TYR A 80 -3.23 10.36 -19.16
N LYS A 81 -3.09 9.35 -20.06
CA LYS A 81 -4.23 8.63 -20.61
C LYS A 81 -5.08 7.97 -19.52
N TYR A 82 -4.46 7.26 -18.59
CA TYR A 82 -5.16 6.63 -17.47
C TYR A 82 -5.89 7.64 -16.59
N GLN A 83 -5.22 8.74 -16.19
CA GLN A 83 -5.84 9.78 -15.37
C GLN A 83 -7.02 10.44 -16.10
N THR A 84 -6.86 10.75 -17.36
CA THR A 84 -7.89 11.43 -18.16
C THR A 84 -9.11 10.54 -18.41
N GLU A 85 -8.89 9.36 -19.00
CA GLU A 85 -9.97 8.52 -19.49
C GLU A 85 -10.59 7.67 -18.39
N VAL A 86 -9.75 7.06 -17.51
CA VAL A 86 -10.23 6.12 -16.48
C VAL A 86 -10.55 6.85 -15.18
N TYR A 87 -9.58 7.57 -14.61
CA TYR A 87 -9.74 8.12 -13.26
C TYR A 87 -10.73 9.28 -13.22
N TYR A 88 -10.51 10.34 -13.99
CA TYR A 88 -11.37 11.52 -13.95
C TYR A 88 -12.65 11.35 -14.76
N HIS A 89 -12.59 10.80 -15.98
CA HIS A 89 -13.77 10.66 -16.80
C HIS A 89 -14.67 9.51 -16.32
N GLN A 90 -14.21 8.26 -16.34
CA GLN A 90 -15.06 7.11 -16.02
C GLN A 90 -15.39 6.99 -14.52
N ARG A 91 -14.37 7.10 -13.62
CA ARG A 91 -14.62 6.88 -12.18
C ARG A 91 -15.14 8.11 -11.44
N LYS A 92 -14.75 9.34 -11.85
CA LYS A 92 -15.19 10.58 -11.22
C LYS A 92 -16.33 11.28 -11.96
N GLY A 93 -16.74 10.78 -13.14
CA GLY A 93 -17.83 11.34 -13.93
C GLY A 93 -17.54 12.71 -14.56
N TRP A 94 -16.27 13.15 -14.64
CA TRP A 94 -15.93 14.44 -15.23
C TRP A 94 -16.11 14.42 -16.75
N ASN A 95 -16.43 15.60 -17.32
CA ASN A 95 -16.39 15.78 -18.77
C ASN A 95 -14.98 15.46 -19.30
N LEU A 96 -14.90 14.73 -20.41
CA LEU A 96 -13.62 14.26 -20.97
C LEU A 96 -12.67 15.41 -21.35
N HIS A 97 -13.21 16.50 -21.93
CA HIS A 97 -12.40 17.67 -22.32
C HIS A 97 -11.84 18.38 -21.09
N LEU A 98 -12.65 18.54 -20.05
CA LEU A 98 -12.20 19.11 -18.77
C LEU A 98 -11.12 18.22 -18.13
N SER A 99 -11.31 16.92 -18.15
CA SER A 99 -10.31 15.95 -17.66
C SER A 99 -8.99 16.06 -18.40
N ARG A 100 -9.03 16.22 -19.74
CA ARG A 100 -7.83 16.39 -20.57
C ARG A 100 -7.08 17.67 -20.22
N LEU A 101 -7.78 18.79 -20.13
CA LEU A 101 -7.18 20.08 -19.78
C LEU A 101 -6.55 20.04 -18.39
N PHE A 102 -7.27 19.52 -17.40
CA PHE A 102 -6.75 19.36 -16.06
C PHE A 102 -5.51 18.46 -16.00
N CYS A 103 -5.55 17.31 -16.66
CA CYS A 103 -4.45 16.35 -16.63
C CYS A 103 -3.20 16.83 -17.38
N LEU A 104 -3.30 17.78 -18.32
CA LEU A 104 -2.11 18.40 -18.93
C LEU A 104 -1.21 19.02 -17.86
N LEU A 105 -1.79 19.66 -16.85
CA LEU A 105 -1.06 20.30 -15.75
C LEU A 105 -0.78 19.34 -14.59
N ALA A 106 -1.72 18.43 -14.28
CA ALA A 106 -1.65 17.54 -13.13
C ALA A 106 -0.78 16.30 -13.34
N SER A 107 -0.72 15.75 -14.57
CA SER A 107 0.00 14.50 -14.83
C SER A 107 1.53 14.62 -14.72
N PRO A 108 2.21 15.70 -15.14
CA PRO A 108 3.66 15.80 -15.00
C PRO A 108 4.15 15.73 -13.53
N PRO A 109 3.64 16.56 -12.58
CA PRO A 109 4.03 16.45 -11.19
C PRO A 109 3.62 15.10 -10.57
N THR A 110 2.46 14.54 -10.95
CA THR A 110 2.03 13.24 -10.48
C THR A 110 2.96 12.12 -10.96
N ASN A 111 3.39 12.16 -12.23
CA ASN A 111 4.35 11.20 -12.76
C ASN A 111 5.70 11.28 -12.04
N LEU A 112 6.16 12.51 -11.75
CA LEU A 112 7.39 12.71 -10.97
C LEU A 112 7.23 12.12 -9.56
N PHE A 113 6.09 12.34 -8.91
CA PHE A 113 5.79 11.79 -7.60
C PHE A 113 5.82 10.25 -7.60
N TYR A 114 5.15 9.58 -8.54
CA TYR A 114 5.16 8.13 -8.66
C TYR A 114 6.57 7.55 -8.92
N LYS A 115 7.38 8.22 -9.75
CA LYS A 115 8.80 7.85 -9.92
C LYS A 115 9.60 7.91 -8.61
N GLY A 116 9.23 8.81 -7.70
CA GLY A 116 9.83 8.93 -6.38
C GLY A 116 9.41 7.83 -5.41
N LEU A 117 8.16 7.36 -5.51
CA LEU A 117 7.62 6.27 -4.68
C LEU A 117 8.30 4.93 -4.95
N ASN A 118 8.91 4.73 -6.13
CA ASN A 118 9.51 3.46 -6.53
C ASN A 118 8.55 2.27 -6.37
N LEU A 119 7.33 2.41 -6.92
CA LEU A 119 6.27 1.41 -6.82
C LEU A 119 6.67 0.11 -7.54
N ILE A 120 6.17 -1.02 -7.06
CA ILE A 120 6.15 -2.28 -7.79
C ILE A 120 4.90 -2.29 -8.67
N SER A 121 5.09 -2.43 -9.98
CA SER A 121 3.97 -2.43 -10.92
C SER A 121 3.13 -3.70 -10.79
N THR A 122 1.81 -3.54 -10.65
CA THR A 122 0.85 -4.66 -10.63
C THR A 122 0.20 -4.84 -11.98
N TYR A 123 -0.06 -6.09 -12.33
CA TYR A 123 -0.70 -6.51 -13.57
C TYR A 123 -1.83 -7.50 -13.25
N HIS A 124 -2.90 -7.45 -14.05
CA HIS A 124 -4.05 -8.36 -13.93
C HIS A 124 -4.01 -9.54 -14.93
N ASP A 125 -2.83 -9.79 -15.50
CA ASP A 125 -2.61 -10.83 -16.49
C ASP A 125 -1.37 -11.68 -16.13
N THR A 126 -0.86 -12.48 -17.07
CA THR A 126 0.33 -13.34 -16.90
C THR A 126 1.57 -12.59 -16.42
N ARG A 127 1.63 -11.26 -16.61
CA ARG A 127 2.70 -10.40 -16.11
C ARG A 127 2.69 -10.21 -14.59
N LEU A 128 1.64 -10.69 -13.88
CA LEU A 128 1.62 -10.73 -12.42
C LEU A 128 2.88 -11.43 -11.86
N ARG A 129 3.41 -12.41 -12.60
CA ARG A 129 4.70 -13.05 -12.24
C ARG A 129 5.81 -12.02 -12.03
N LYS A 130 5.92 -10.98 -12.87
CA LYS A 130 6.92 -9.92 -12.70
C LYS A 130 6.72 -9.14 -11.40
N THR A 131 5.46 -8.86 -11.04
CA THR A 131 5.14 -8.23 -9.74
C THR A 131 5.63 -9.09 -8.58
N LEU A 132 5.36 -10.41 -8.64
CA LEU A 132 5.77 -11.35 -7.59
C LEU A 132 7.29 -11.48 -7.50
N ASP A 133 7.99 -11.56 -8.65
CA ASP A 133 9.45 -11.65 -8.71
C ASP A 133 10.11 -10.39 -8.13
N GLU A 134 9.65 -9.22 -8.53
CA GLU A 134 10.17 -7.94 -8.01
C GLU A 134 9.87 -7.76 -6.52
N SER A 135 8.68 -8.17 -6.06
CA SER A 135 8.30 -8.13 -4.64
C SER A 135 9.16 -9.10 -3.81
N PHE A 136 9.40 -10.29 -4.32
CA PHE A 136 10.24 -11.28 -3.65
C PHE A 136 11.70 -10.76 -3.52
N THR A 137 12.26 -10.19 -4.58
CA THR A 137 13.59 -9.56 -4.55
C THR A 137 13.63 -8.43 -3.50
N ALA A 138 12.59 -7.60 -3.43
CA ALA A 138 12.50 -6.52 -2.45
C ALA A 138 12.50 -7.05 -1.00
N ILE A 139 11.76 -8.13 -0.73
CA ILE A 139 11.74 -8.79 0.58
C ILE A 139 13.08 -9.44 0.89
N ASN A 140 13.57 -10.29 -0.03
CA ASN A 140 14.71 -11.17 0.22
C ASN A 140 16.04 -10.40 0.30
N GLU A 141 16.30 -9.52 -0.68
CA GLU A 141 17.59 -8.85 -0.83
C GLU A 141 17.64 -7.49 -0.11
N ASN A 142 16.54 -6.75 -0.11
CA ASN A 142 16.50 -5.40 0.44
C ASN A 142 15.87 -5.29 1.83
N GLY A 143 15.26 -6.37 2.37
CA GLY A 143 14.55 -6.34 3.64
C GLY A 143 13.34 -5.40 3.64
N GLU A 144 12.76 -5.10 2.47
CA GLU A 144 11.63 -4.18 2.36
C GLU A 144 10.32 -4.87 2.78
N ASN A 145 9.43 -4.10 3.40
CA ASN A 145 8.05 -4.51 3.66
C ASN A 145 7.20 -4.17 2.44
N ILE A 146 6.44 -5.14 1.93
CA ILE A 146 5.59 -4.92 0.77
C ILE A 146 4.20 -4.48 1.22
N VAL A 147 3.83 -3.26 0.86
CA VAL A 147 2.50 -2.71 1.15
C VAL A 147 1.58 -2.94 -0.02
N ILE A 148 0.42 -3.51 0.26
CA ILE A 148 -0.60 -3.86 -0.74
C ILE A 148 -1.95 -3.33 -0.26
N PHE A 149 -2.70 -2.75 -1.18
CA PHE A 149 -4.08 -2.31 -0.98
C PHE A 149 -4.99 -3.25 -1.78
N PRO A 150 -5.32 -4.43 -1.20
CA PRO A 150 -5.95 -5.51 -1.96
C PRO A 150 -7.47 -5.40 -2.05
N GLU A 151 -8.07 -4.31 -1.56
CA GLU A 151 -9.52 -4.15 -1.55
C GLU A 151 -10.11 -4.10 -2.98
N ASP A 152 -11.26 -4.72 -3.15
CA ASP A 152 -12.08 -4.52 -4.33
C ASP A 152 -12.73 -3.12 -4.25
N SER A 153 -12.24 -2.21 -5.07
CA SER A 153 -12.71 -0.83 -5.14
C SER A 153 -13.65 -0.56 -6.33
N SER A 154 -14.28 -1.59 -6.88
CA SER A 154 -15.24 -1.45 -7.99
C SER A 154 -16.41 -0.51 -7.64
N ASP A 155 -16.88 -0.58 -6.38
CA ASP A 155 -17.94 0.27 -5.83
C ASP A 155 -17.42 1.54 -5.13
N GLY A 156 -16.14 1.87 -5.32
CA GLY A 156 -15.45 2.95 -4.61
C GLY A 156 -14.77 2.48 -3.33
N TYR A 157 -14.31 3.44 -2.52
CA TYR A 157 -13.66 3.15 -1.24
C TYR A 157 -14.70 3.19 -0.11
N LEU A 158 -14.94 2.05 0.50
CA LEU A 158 -15.92 1.86 1.56
C LEU A 158 -15.25 1.86 2.93
N ASP A 159 -15.97 2.33 3.95
CA ASP A 159 -15.51 2.23 5.35
C ASP A 159 -15.50 0.76 5.83
N GLU A 160 -16.39 -0.07 5.32
CA GLU A 160 -16.39 -1.52 5.55
C GLU A 160 -16.00 -2.25 4.26
N LEU A 161 -14.85 -2.94 4.30
CA LEU A 161 -14.27 -3.62 3.16
C LEU A 161 -15.09 -4.86 2.81
N LYS A 162 -15.45 -5.02 1.54
CA LYS A 162 -16.23 -6.17 1.04
C LYS A 162 -15.38 -7.42 0.83
N GLY A 163 -14.11 -7.25 0.46
CA GLY A 163 -13.20 -8.37 0.18
C GLY A 163 -11.81 -7.92 -0.23
N PHE A 164 -10.89 -8.86 -0.21
CA PHE A 164 -9.51 -8.71 -0.66
C PHE A 164 -9.23 -9.62 -1.85
N HIS A 165 -8.58 -9.07 -2.87
CA HIS A 165 -7.99 -9.88 -3.93
C HIS A 165 -6.82 -10.69 -3.39
N ALA A 166 -6.81 -12.00 -3.67
CA ALA A 166 -5.85 -12.96 -3.09
C ALA A 166 -4.43 -12.92 -3.73
N GLY A 167 -4.11 -11.93 -4.56
CA GLY A 167 -2.80 -11.85 -5.22
C GLY A 167 -1.60 -11.79 -4.26
N PHE A 168 -1.76 -11.18 -3.09
CA PHE A 168 -0.73 -11.13 -2.07
C PHE A 168 -0.39 -12.51 -1.46
N VAL A 169 -1.35 -13.43 -1.45
CA VAL A 169 -1.13 -14.80 -0.94
C VAL A 169 -0.13 -15.53 -1.83
N MET A 170 -0.17 -15.28 -3.15
CA MET A 170 0.81 -15.85 -4.08
C MET A 170 2.24 -15.36 -3.78
N LEU A 171 2.40 -14.09 -3.35
CA LEU A 171 3.69 -13.56 -2.90
C LEU A 171 4.16 -14.26 -1.62
N ALA A 172 3.26 -14.41 -0.64
CA ALA A 172 3.57 -15.08 0.62
C ALA A 172 3.94 -16.56 0.40
N GLU A 173 3.23 -17.28 -0.49
CA GLU A 173 3.58 -18.63 -0.91
C GLU A 173 4.97 -18.71 -1.54
N LYS A 174 5.29 -17.76 -2.44
CA LYS A 174 6.60 -17.69 -3.08
C LYS A 174 7.71 -17.49 -2.04
N CYS A 175 7.49 -16.63 -1.05
CA CYS A 175 8.44 -16.41 0.04
C CYS A 175 8.62 -17.69 0.87
N LEU A 176 7.55 -18.34 1.30
CA LEU A 176 7.59 -19.57 2.09
C LEU A 176 8.31 -20.71 1.35
N ASN A 177 8.01 -20.90 0.05
CA ASN A 177 8.66 -21.91 -0.79
C ASN A 177 10.17 -21.64 -0.98
N SER A 178 10.60 -20.39 -0.73
CA SER A 178 12.02 -19.99 -0.75
C SER A 178 12.65 -19.93 0.65
N GLY A 179 11.99 -20.49 1.67
CA GLY A 179 12.48 -20.56 3.05
C GLY A 179 12.25 -19.30 3.87
N ILE A 180 11.43 -18.35 3.39
CA ILE A 180 11.14 -17.10 4.10
C ILE A 180 9.68 -17.10 4.53
N ASP A 181 9.41 -17.36 5.81
CA ASP A 181 8.07 -17.29 6.38
C ASP A 181 7.75 -15.85 6.81
N VAL A 182 7.14 -15.10 5.89
CA VAL A 182 6.87 -13.67 6.08
C VAL A 182 5.73 -13.42 7.06
N PRO A 183 5.86 -12.45 7.99
CA PRO A 183 4.73 -11.96 8.76
C PRO A 183 3.79 -11.12 7.86
N VAL A 184 2.50 -11.33 8.03
CA VAL A 184 1.43 -10.60 7.34
C VAL A 184 0.70 -9.74 8.34
N TYR A 185 0.61 -8.45 8.06
CA TYR A 185 -0.11 -7.46 8.87
C TYR A 185 -1.42 -7.08 8.20
N ALA A 186 -2.53 -7.19 8.91
CA ALA A 186 -3.77 -6.51 8.57
C ALA A 186 -3.72 -5.10 9.15
N CYS A 187 -4.00 -4.08 8.33
CA CYS A 187 -3.91 -2.68 8.74
C CYS A 187 -5.15 -1.91 8.30
N TYR A 188 -5.51 -0.90 9.07
CA TYR A 188 -6.62 -0.02 8.72
C TYR A 188 -6.25 1.45 8.94
N PHE A 189 -6.49 2.28 7.94
CA PHE A 189 -6.32 3.73 8.02
C PHE A 189 -7.64 4.45 8.24
N LYS A 190 -7.82 5.04 9.43
CA LYS A 190 -8.96 5.91 9.77
C LYS A 190 -8.67 7.33 9.32
N LYS A 191 -9.29 7.76 8.22
CA LYS A 191 -9.00 9.05 7.59
C LYS A 191 -9.33 10.24 8.49
N LYS A 192 -10.49 10.22 9.15
CA LYS A 192 -10.96 11.33 10.00
C LYS A 192 -10.07 11.54 11.21
N GLU A 193 -9.68 10.45 11.85
CA GLU A 193 -8.84 10.42 13.05
C GLU A 193 -7.36 10.54 12.71
N ARG A 194 -6.97 10.30 11.46
CA ARG A 194 -5.58 10.22 11.01
C ARG A 194 -4.81 9.13 11.76
N GLN A 195 -5.44 7.99 12.00
CA GLN A 195 -4.86 6.85 12.70
C GLN A 195 -4.60 5.71 11.71
N TYR A 196 -3.39 5.17 11.75
CA TYR A 196 -2.99 3.97 11.04
C TYR A 196 -2.82 2.84 12.04
N ILE A 197 -3.74 1.89 12.06
CA ILE A 197 -3.81 0.80 13.03
C ILE A 197 -3.24 -0.45 12.38
N PHE A 198 -2.29 -1.09 13.06
CA PHE A 198 -1.68 -2.34 12.65
C PHE A 198 -2.11 -3.44 13.60
N ASP A 199 -2.71 -4.49 13.08
CA ASP A 199 -3.00 -5.70 13.83
C ASP A 199 -1.71 -6.43 14.22
N ALA A 200 -1.80 -7.36 15.16
CA ALA A 200 -0.70 -8.28 15.43
C ALA A 200 -0.35 -9.08 14.17
N PRO A 201 0.95 -9.23 13.85
CA PRO A 201 1.34 -10.00 12.67
C PRO A 201 1.04 -11.48 12.85
N VAL A 202 0.69 -12.14 11.74
CA VAL A 202 0.52 -13.60 11.68
C VAL A 202 1.49 -14.14 10.63
N LYS A 203 2.23 -15.20 10.95
CA LYS A 203 3.10 -15.86 9.97
C LYS A 203 2.28 -16.48 8.86
N TYR A 204 2.81 -16.41 7.63
CA TYR A 204 2.07 -16.98 6.50
C TYR A 204 1.85 -18.50 6.64
N SER A 205 2.81 -19.24 7.19
CA SER A 205 2.66 -20.68 7.47
C SER A 205 1.47 -20.97 8.39
N GLU A 206 1.23 -20.16 9.40
CA GLU A 206 0.09 -20.28 10.31
C GLU A 206 -1.24 -20.03 9.60
N LEU A 207 -1.30 -18.94 8.78
CA LEU A 207 -2.49 -18.63 7.96
C LEU A 207 -2.80 -19.79 7.01
N LYS A 208 -1.78 -20.35 6.36
CA LYS A 208 -1.93 -21.47 5.44
C LYS A 208 -2.44 -22.73 6.16
N ALA A 209 -1.90 -23.03 7.33
CA ALA A 209 -2.33 -24.20 8.13
C ALA A 209 -3.77 -24.06 8.61
N GLN A 210 -4.17 -22.84 9.02
CA GLN A 210 -5.51 -22.60 9.57
C GLN A 210 -6.60 -22.50 8.52
N PHE A 211 -6.34 -21.87 7.37
CA PHE A 211 -7.39 -21.55 6.38
C PHE A 211 -7.28 -22.35 5.08
N GLY A 212 -6.15 -22.95 4.77
CA GLY A 212 -5.91 -23.83 3.64
C GLY A 212 -5.96 -23.19 2.26
N SER A 213 -6.98 -22.37 1.94
CA SER A 213 -7.14 -21.77 0.62
C SER A 213 -6.75 -20.29 0.59
N ARG A 214 -6.27 -19.81 -0.59
CA ARG A 214 -5.91 -18.39 -0.80
C ARG A 214 -7.07 -17.45 -0.54
N ASN A 215 -8.27 -17.81 -0.97
CA ASN A 215 -9.46 -16.97 -0.81
C ASN A 215 -9.90 -16.91 0.66
N ALA A 216 -9.82 -18.02 1.41
CA ALA A 216 -10.14 -18.02 2.84
C ALA A 216 -9.15 -17.16 3.63
N ILE A 217 -7.84 -17.19 3.31
CA ILE A 217 -6.82 -16.31 3.90
C ILE A 217 -7.14 -14.86 3.60
N ALA A 218 -7.45 -14.53 2.34
CA ALA A 218 -7.77 -13.17 1.93
C ALA A 218 -9.02 -12.63 2.64
N GLN A 219 -10.06 -13.46 2.76
CA GLN A 219 -11.30 -13.12 3.45
C GLN A 219 -11.07 -12.90 4.96
N HIS A 220 -10.29 -13.77 5.60
CA HIS A 220 -9.92 -13.63 7.02
C HIS A 220 -9.21 -12.30 7.27
N LEU A 221 -8.19 -11.97 6.48
CA LEU A 221 -7.42 -10.74 6.64
C LEU A 221 -8.25 -9.48 6.34
N CYS A 222 -9.19 -9.55 5.38
CA CYS A 222 -10.16 -8.48 5.15
C CYS A 222 -11.07 -8.27 6.38
N MET A 223 -11.58 -9.35 6.96
CA MET A 223 -12.37 -9.28 8.20
C MET A 223 -11.56 -8.70 9.36
N ARG A 224 -10.28 -9.07 9.51
CA ARG A 224 -9.38 -8.48 10.53
C ARG A 224 -9.23 -6.98 10.32
N CYS A 225 -9.02 -6.52 9.07
CA CYS A 225 -8.99 -5.08 8.75
C CYS A 225 -10.29 -4.37 9.20
N ASN A 226 -11.45 -4.94 8.92
CA ASN A 226 -12.73 -4.36 9.35
C ASN A 226 -12.86 -4.30 10.87
N ILE A 227 -12.42 -5.34 11.59
CA ILE A 227 -12.45 -5.37 13.06
C ILE A 227 -11.61 -4.25 13.63
N ILE A 228 -10.34 -4.13 13.23
CA ILE A 228 -9.45 -3.08 13.76
C ILE A 228 -9.90 -1.68 13.32
N GLY A 229 -10.55 -1.56 12.14
CA GLY A 229 -11.16 -0.32 11.69
C GLY A 229 -12.30 0.19 12.59
N LYS A 230 -12.98 -0.71 13.30
CA LYS A 230 -14.05 -0.36 14.26
C LYS A 230 -13.52 -0.03 15.66
N MET A 231 -12.24 -0.35 15.97
CA MET A 231 -11.66 -0.04 17.28
C MET A 231 -11.47 1.47 17.45
N GLU A 232 -11.69 1.96 18.67
CA GLU A 232 -11.47 3.37 19.02
C GLU A 232 -10.19 3.52 19.84
N PHE A 233 -9.47 4.57 19.55
CA PHE A 233 -8.22 4.93 20.24
C PHE A 233 -8.20 6.42 20.54
N ASP A 234 -7.57 6.78 21.63
CA ASP A 234 -7.41 8.18 22.01
C ASP A 234 -6.71 8.98 20.92
N LYS A 235 -7.24 10.16 20.64
CA LYS A 235 -6.58 11.10 19.73
C LYS A 235 -5.27 11.57 20.36
N PRO A 236 -4.19 11.71 19.56
CA PRO A 236 -2.96 12.29 20.08
C PRO A 236 -3.28 13.66 20.67
N LYS A 237 -2.87 13.89 21.93
CA LYS A 237 -2.95 15.23 22.52
C LYS A 237 -2.31 16.21 21.55
N LYS A 238 -3.00 17.30 21.24
CA LYS A 238 -2.43 18.37 20.43
C LYS A 238 -1.20 18.90 21.17
N ALA A 239 -0.01 18.68 20.56
CA ALA A 239 1.21 19.31 21.01
C ALA A 239 1.22 20.75 20.55
#